data_de70bc9a8a26c09c454514f891707a45
#
_entry.id   de70bc9a8a26c09c454514f891707a45
#
_cell.length_a   1.000
_cell.length_b   1.000
_cell.length_c   1.000
_cell.angle_alpha   90.00
_cell.angle_beta   90.00
_cell.angle_gamma   90.00
#
_symmetry.space_group_name_H-M   'P 1'
#
loop_
_entity.id
_entity.type
_entity.pdbx_description
1 polymer ?
#
loop_
_entity_poly.entity_id
_entity_poly.type
_entity_poly.pdbx_seq_one_letter_code
_entity_poly.pdbx_strand_id
1 'polypeptide(L)'
;MRWIGLVSGLMLLLLIACQAVGPTSAPQPDWLAINDFLYQLQRARPDRIGQTAYDLVVVSTAAAGGSRAVIENLKHSPGGEKIILCYMSIGQAEDYRFYWQREWRQNPPAWLDEPDPDWAGDYWVRYWDHGWQAIIYGSPESYLDRIMDLGFDGVYLDRVDAYVYYEERGRKTAAQEMVNFVIGMAEYARERHPGFGVFPQNAEELGPLFPGYLETVTGIGVEDLYYGYPRDHEPSPTGWTAQREAILDQWVAAGKLVLTIDYTRVPEQLDDAYARAQARGYVPFVTVRSLGQLIINKGHEPD
;
A
#
# COMPACT_ATOMS: atom_id res chain seq x y z
N MET A 1 -34.78 -4.96 86.13
CA MET A 1 -34.43 -5.74 84.90
C MET A 1 -34.68 -4.88 83.71
N ARG A 2 -33.60 -4.32 83.10
CA ARG A 2 -33.66 -3.48 81.85
C ARG A 2 -32.89 -4.22 80.79
N TRP A 3 -33.58 -4.54 79.70
CA TRP A 3 -32.98 -5.11 78.46
C TRP A 3 -32.43 -3.95 77.62
N ILE A 4 -31.19 -4.05 77.24
CA ILE A 4 -30.53 -3.15 76.28
C ILE A 4 -30.45 -3.93 74.95
N GLY A 5 -31.19 -3.46 73.96
CA GLY A 5 -31.11 -3.98 72.61
C GLY A 5 -29.92 -3.39 71.86
N LEU A 6 -29.02 -4.25 71.36
CA LEU A 6 -27.96 -3.85 70.40
C LEU A 6 -28.56 -3.80 68.99
N VAL A 7 -28.50 -2.64 68.37
CA VAL A 7 -28.80 -2.49 66.94
C VAL A 7 -27.44 -2.53 66.21
N SER A 8 -27.20 -3.63 65.50
CA SER A 8 -26.06 -3.78 64.58
C SER A 8 -26.41 -3.14 63.25
N GLY A 9 -25.80 -1.98 62.98
CA GLY A 9 -25.89 -1.32 61.64
C GLY A 9 -24.94 -2.02 60.65
N LEU A 10 -25.48 -2.63 59.63
CA LEU A 10 -24.74 -3.19 58.52
C LEU A 10 -24.43 -2.05 57.52
N MET A 11 -23.17 -1.64 57.47
CA MET A 11 -22.71 -0.63 56.50
C MET A 11 -22.36 -1.30 55.17
N LEU A 12 -23.24 -1.17 54.18
CA LEU A 12 -23.04 -1.68 52.83
C LEU A 12 -22.05 -0.77 52.10
N LEU A 13 -20.78 -1.19 51.92
CA LEU A 13 -19.81 -0.54 51.11
C LEU A 13 -20.10 -0.85 49.62
N LEU A 14 -20.67 0.09 48.89
CA LEU A 14 -20.77 0.06 47.43
C LEU A 14 -19.38 0.33 46.82
N LEU A 15 -18.70 -0.72 46.40
CA LEU A 15 -17.53 -0.64 45.53
C LEU A 15 -17.99 -0.25 44.11
N ILE A 16 -17.87 1.03 43.77
CA ILE A 16 -17.98 1.49 42.37
C ILE A 16 -16.71 1.07 41.66
N ALA A 17 -16.77 -0.04 40.90
CA ALA A 17 -15.70 -0.39 39.99
C ALA A 17 -15.69 0.61 38.82
N CYS A 18 -14.76 1.56 38.83
CA CYS A 18 -14.42 2.31 37.64
C CYS A 18 -13.84 1.33 36.61
N GLN A 19 -14.64 0.88 35.68
CA GLN A 19 -14.12 0.27 34.46
C GLN A 19 -13.34 1.35 33.70
N ALA A 20 -12.03 1.20 33.65
CA ALA A 20 -11.19 1.99 32.76
C ALA A 20 -11.64 1.65 31.34
N VAL A 21 -12.26 2.60 30.66
CA VAL A 21 -12.48 2.55 29.20
C VAL A 21 -11.08 2.59 28.60
N GLY A 22 -10.60 1.44 28.12
CA GLY A 22 -9.36 1.37 27.35
C GLY A 22 -9.46 2.32 26.15
N PRO A 23 -8.34 2.80 25.62
CA PRO A 23 -8.35 3.65 24.46
C PRO A 23 -9.14 2.93 23.36
N THR A 24 -10.23 3.55 22.89
CA THR A 24 -10.96 3.10 21.70
C THR A 24 -9.96 3.13 20.56
N SER A 25 -9.62 1.96 20.01
CA SER A 25 -8.85 1.90 18.77
C SER A 25 -9.58 2.74 17.72
N ALA A 26 -8.84 3.57 16.99
CA ALA A 26 -9.41 4.27 15.85
C ALA A 26 -10.11 3.25 14.93
N PRO A 27 -11.25 3.62 14.31
CA PRO A 27 -11.92 2.72 13.38
C PRO A 27 -10.94 2.31 12.28
N GLN A 28 -10.89 1.01 11.99
CA GLN A 28 -10.05 0.50 10.91
C GLN A 28 -10.68 0.87 9.56
N PRO A 29 -9.88 1.15 8.52
CA PRO A 29 -10.40 1.39 7.19
C PRO A 29 -11.25 0.23 6.68
N ASP A 30 -12.39 0.53 6.07
CA ASP A 30 -13.16 -0.46 5.31
C ASP A 30 -12.57 -0.55 3.88
N TRP A 31 -11.62 -1.45 3.70
CA TRP A 31 -10.91 -1.61 2.43
C TRP A 31 -11.80 -2.06 1.28
N LEU A 32 -12.93 -2.72 1.57
CA LEU A 32 -13.85 -3.20 0.55
C LEU A 32 -14.93 -2.18 0.15
N ALA A 33 -15.01 -1.06 0.87
CA ALA A 33 -15.88 0.05 0.50
C ALA A 33 -15.26 0.99 -0.55
N ILE A 34 -14.00 0.76 -0.96
CA ILE A 34 -13.29 1.56 -1.96
C ILE A 34 -13.84 1.28 -3.35
N ASN A 35 -14.34 2.32 -4.02
CA ASN A 35 -14.90 2.24 -5.37
C ASN A 35 -14.03 2.91 -6.43
N ASP A 36 -13.17 3.83 -5.99
CA ASP A 36 -12.26 4.56 -6.86
C ASP A 36 -10.94 4.90 -6.16
N PHE A 37 -9.91 5.18 -6.94
CA PHE A 37 -8.63 5.58 -6.38
C PHE A 37 -7.83 6.47 -7.33
N LEU A 38 -6.91 7.24 -6.74
CA LEU A 38 -5.91 8.05 -7.43
C LEU A 38 -4.52 7.48 -7.19
N TYR A 39 -3.72 7.35 -8.24
CA TYR A 39 -2.30 7.03 -8.15
C TYR A 39 -1.46 8.17 -8.71
N GLN A 40 -0.84 8.97 -7.84
CA GLN A 40 -0.03 10.12 -8.25
C GLN A 40 1.25 10.22 -7.41
N LEU A 41 2.41 9.91 -8.01
CA LEU A 41 3.70 9.87 -7.32
C LEU A 41 4.49 11.18 -7.43
N GLN A 42 4.34 11.88 -8.55
CA GLN A 42 5.09 13.10 -8.79
C GLN A 42 4.18 14.33 -8.75
N ARG A 43 4.73 15.45 -8.21
CA ARG A 43 4.02 16.75 -8.13
C ARG A 43 2.65 16.67 -7.45
N ALA A 44 2.46 15.68 -6.59
CA ALA A 44 1.22 15.54 -5.82
C ALA A 44 0.98 16.81 -4.99
N ARG A 45 -0.22 17.36 -5.12
CA ARG A 45 -0.66 18.57 -4.44
C ARG A 45 -1.81 18.18 -3.49
N PRO A 46 -1.56 17.97 -2.18
CA PRO A 46 -2.58 17.59 -1.22
C PRO A 46 -3.78 18.55 -1.21
N ASP A 47 -3.54 19.86 -1.38
CA ASP A 47 -4.58 20.86 -1.48
C ASP A 47 -5.51 20.68 -2.69
N ARG A 48 -5.00 20.12 -3.78
CA ARG A 48 -5.78 19.82 -4.99
C ARG A 48 -6.45 18.46 -4.91
N ILE A 49 -5.71 17.45 -4.44
CA ILE A 49 -6.23 16.10 -4.25
C ILE A 49 -7.39 16.13 -3.24
N GLY A 50 -7.29 16.92 -2.18
CA GLY A 50 -8.33 17.09 -1.18
C GLY A 50 -9.65 17.72 -1.70
N GLN A 51 -9.68 18.25 -2.92
CA GLN A 51 -10.93 18.73 -3.56
C GLN A 51 -11.62 17.64 -4.40
N THR A 52 -10.97 16.47 -4.58
CA THR A 52 -11.56 15.36 -5.33
C THR A 52 -12.28 14.40 -4.40
N ALA A 53 -13.20 13.61 -4.93
CA ALA A 53 -13.96 12.64 -4.15
C ALA A 53 -13.32 11.23 -4.08
N TYR A 54 -12.07 11.05 -4.55
CA TYR A 54 -11.39 9.75 -4.48
C TYR A 54 -11.41 9.14 -3.07
N ASP A 55 -11.82 7.88 -2.96
CA ASP A 55 -11.85 7.10 -1.72
C ASP A 55 -10.44 6.76 -1.23
N LEU A 56 -9.56 6.37 -2.17
CA LEU A 56 -8.20 5.95 -1.89
C LEU A 56 -7.21 6.76 -2.72
N VAL A 57 -6.12 7.17 -2.09
CA VAL A 57 -5.06 7.94 -2.75
C VAL A 57 -3.70 7.31 -2.48
N VAL A 58 -2.97 6.99 -3.54
CA VAL A 58 -1.58 6.52 -3.46
C VAL A 58 -0.65 7.68 -3.83
N VAL A 59 0.18 8.11 -2.89
CA VAL A 59 1.18 9.18 -3.07
C VAL A 59 2.51 8.78 -2.43
N SER A 60 3.59 9.50 -2.76
CA SER A 60 4.88 9.32 -2.08
C SER A 60 4.96 10.15 -0.79
N THR A 61 5.94 9.86 0.07
CA THR A 61 6.24 10.67 1.28
C THR A 61 6.47 12.15 0.98
N ALA A 62 6.88 12.50 -0.25
CA ALA A 62 7.06 13.89 -0.66
C ALA A 62 5.76 14.71 -0.60
N ALA A 63 4.61 14.07 -0.77
CA ALA A 63 3.30 14.73 -0.64
C ALA A 63 3.04 15.24 0.78
N ALA A 64 3.55 14.55 1.81
CA ALA A 64 3.42 14.96 3.21
C ALA A 64 4.26 16.21 3.55
N GLY A 65 5.26 16.55 2.74
CA GLY A 65 6.16 17.66 3.01
C GLY A 65 6.85 17.59 4.38
N GLY A 66 7.01 16.36 4.93
CA GLY A 66 7.55 16.11 6.27
C GLY A 66 6.57 16.36 7.42
N SER A 67 5.28 16.54 7.17
CA SER A 67 4.30 16.88 8.19
C SER A 67 3.12 15.90 8.22
N ARG A 68 2.89 15.28 9.37
CA ARG A 68 1.70 14.46 9.65
C ARG A 68 0.40 15.23 9.40
N ALA A 69 0.35 16.50 9.77
CA ALA A 69 -0.84 17.31 9.62
C ALA A 69 -1.31 17.43 8.15
N VAL A 70 -0.39 17.35 7.19
CA VAL A 70 -0.75 17.36 5.75
C VAL A 70 -1.54 16.11 5.38
N ILE A 71 -1.12 14.94 5.84
CA ILE A 71 -1.81 13.67 5.58
C ILE A 71 -3.15 13.63 6.32
N GLU A 72 -3.20 14.02 7.59
CA GLU A 72 -4.44 14.06 8.36
C GLU A 72 -5.46 15.04 7.73
N ASN A 73 -5.02 16.21 7.27
CA ASN A 73 -5.89 17.15 6.56
C ASN A 73 -6.35 16.60 5.20
N LEU A 74 -5.56 15.78 4.54
CA LEU A 74 -5.94 15.15 3.28
C LEU A 74 -7.00 14.08 3.50
N LYS A 75 -6.88 13.29 4.59
CA LYS A 75 -7.87 12.27 4.96
C LYS A 75 -9.27 12.88 5.16
N HIS A 76 -9.35 14.01 5.86
CA HIS A 76 -10.60 14.70 6.21
C HIS A 76 -10.81 15.95 5.35
N SER A 77 -10.60 15.82 4.05
CA SER A 77 -10.61 16.98 3.14
C SER A 77 -12.00 17.30 2.59
N PRO A 78 -12.20 18.51 2.01
CA PRO A 78 -13.52 18.94 1.53
C PRO A 78 -14.16 18.03 0.48
N GLY A 79 -13.37 17.29 -0.29
CA GLY A 79 -13.85 16.32 -1.28
C GLY A 79 -14.25 14.97 -0.70
N GLY A 80 -14.28 14.80 0.63
CA GLY A 80 -14.68 13.58 1.31
C GLY A 80 -13.54 12.93 2.11
N GLU A 81 -13.90 11.93 2.93
CA GLU A 81 -12.96 11.11 3.66
C GLU A 81 -12.11 10.29 2.68
N LYS A 82 -10.82 10.12 3.00
CA LYS A 82 -9.88 9.41 2.13
C LYS A 82 -8.98 8.47 2.91
N ILE A 83 -8.69 7.33 2.32
CA ILE A 83 -7.61 6.43 2.76
C ILE A 83 -6.35 6.79 1.98
N ILE A 84 -5.24 7.00 2.68
CA ILE A 84 -3.99 7.46 2.06
C ILE A 84 -2.91 6.39 2.20
N LEU A 85 -2.50 5.81 1.07
CA LEU A 85 -1.37 4.88 0.98
C LEU A 85 -0.08 5.61 0.59
N CYS A 86 1.02 5.19 1.18
CA CYS A 86 2.34 5.65 0.80
C CYS A 86 3.03 4.66 -0.15
N TYR A 87 3.41 5.12 -1.33
CA TYR A 87 4.29 4.38 -2.22
C TYR A 87 5.67 4.19 -1.59
N MET A 88 6.20 2.98 -1.66
CA MET A 88 7.59 2.66 -1.35
C MET A 88 8.11 1.49 -2.17
N SER A 89 9.29 1.62 -2.77
CA SER A 89 9.99 0.50 -3.40
C SER A 89 10.68 -0.36 -2.34
N ILE A 90 10.54 -1.68 -2.44
CA ILE A 90 11.15 -2.64 -1.51
C ILE A 90 12.13 -3.61 -2.18
N GLY A 91 12.02 -3.78 -3.50
CA GLY A 91 12.94 -4.61 -4.30
C GLY A 91 14.06 -3.82 -4.97
N GLN A 92 14.02 -2.49 -4.86
CA GLN A 92 15.06 -1.58 -5.37
C GLN A 92 15.32 -0.44 -4.40
N ALA A 93 16.57 0.02 -4.34
CA ALA A 93 16.96 1.25 -3.65
C ALA A 93 16.95 2.41 -4.65
N GLU A 94 16.38 3.54 -4.22
CA GLU A 94 16.24 4.75 -5.03
C GLU A 94 17.23 5.82 -4.52
N ASP A 95 18.15 6.31 -5.37
CA ASP A 95 19.29 7.17 -4.97
C ASP A 95 18.90 8.60 -4.57
N TYR A 96 17.62 8.92 -4.70
CA TYR A 96 17.03 10.19 -4.28
C TYR A 96 16.23 10.09 -2.96
N ARG A 97 16.23 8.94 -2.32
CA ARG A 97 15.55 8.75 -1.01
C ARG A 97 16.44 9.17 0.14
N PHE A 98 15.81 9.47 1.27
CA PHE A 98 16.47 9.95 2.50
C PHE A 98 17.53 9.00 3.06
N TYR A 99 17.40 7.68 2.81
CA TYR A 99 18.33 6.66 3.29
C TYR A 99 19.58 6.52 2.44
N TRP A 100 19.58 7.06 1.22
CA TRP A 100 20.68 6.88 0.30
C TRP A 100 21.94 7.62 0.76
N GLN A 101 23.09 6.91 0.73
CA GLN A 101 24.40 7.46 1.05
C GLN A 101 25.22 7.60 -0.23
N ARG A 102 25.79 8.76 -0.45
CA ARG A 102 26.49 9.09 -1.72
C ARG A 102 27.68 8.19 -1.99
N GLU A 103 28.33 7.70 -0.94
CA GLU A 103 29.45 6.75 -1.01
C GLU A 103 29.06 5.38 -1.56
N TRP A 104 27.78 4.99 -1.52
CA TRP A 104 27.33 3.69 -2.03
C TRP A 104 27.55 3.51 -3.53
N ARG A 105 27.66 4.62 -4.30
CA ARG A 105 28.03 4.57 -5.71
C ARG A 105 29.46 4.07 -5.95
N GLN A 106 30.37 4.20 -4.96
CA GLN A 106 31.77 3.79 -5.04
C GLN A 106 32.07 2.56 -4.17
N ASN A 107 31.42 2.51 -3.02
CA ASN A 107 31.57 1.44 -2.03
C ASN A 107 30.18 0.93 -1.62
N PRO A 108 29.51 0.15 -2.48
CA PRO A 108 28.17 -0.33 -2.20
C PRO A 108 28.17 -1.30 -1.01
N PRO A 109 27.13 -1.24 -0.16
CA PRO A 109 26.92 -2.28 0.86
C PRO A 109 26.60 -3.62 0.19
N ALA A 110 26.78 -4.73 0.93
CA ALA A 110 26.64 -6.08 0.39
C ALA A 110 25.27 -6.40 -0.21
N TRP A 111 24.23 -5.68 0.21
CA TRP A 111 22.87 -5.85 -0.27
C TRP A 111 22.51 -5.01 -1.51
N LEU A 112 23.38 -4.07 -1.93
CA LEU A 112 23.14 -3.21 -3.08
C LEU A 112 23.82 -3.82 -4.33
N ASP A 113 23.00 -4.13 -5.34
CA ASP A 113 23.46 -4.68 -6.61
C ASP A 113 23.50 -3.59 -7.71
N GLU A 114 23.54 -3.97 -8.97
CA GLU A 114 23.68 -3.07 -10.12
C GLU A 114 22.48 -2.11 -10.27
N PRO A 115 22.69 -0.96 -10.93
CA PRO A 115 21.61 -0.08 -11.29
C PRO A 115 20.64 -0.74 -12.26
N ASP A 116 19.34 -0.39 -12.14
CA ASP A 116 18.33 -0.79 -13.11
C ASP A 116 18.55 0.00 -14.43
N PRO A 117 18.73 -0.68 -15.58
CA PRO A 117 18.95 -0.01 -16.84
C PRO A 117 17.74 0.78 -17.36
N ASP A 118 16.54 0.41 -16.92
CA ASP A 118 15.28 1.01 -17.37
C ASP A 118 14.85 2.22 -16.50
N TRP A 119 15.36 2.28 -15.25
CA TRP A 119 15.00 3.31 -14.27
C TRP A 119 16.22 3.99 -13.66
N ALA A 120 16.58 5.15 -14.20
CA ALA A 120 17.74 5.91 -13.76
C ALA A 120 17.62 6.37 -12.30
N GLY A 121 18.54 5.95 -11.46
CA GLY A 121 18.55 6.24 -10.02
C GLY A 121 18.07 5.08 -9.15
N ASP A 122 17.57 4.01 -9.76
CA ASP A 122 17.12 2.82 -9.06
C ASP A 122 18.17 1.71 -9.17
N TYR A 123 18.35 0.96 -8.10
CA TYR A 123 19.36 -0.09 -7.96
C TYR A 123 18.70 -1.34 -7.39
N TRP A 124 18.99 -2.50 -7.98
CA TRP A 124 18.53 -3.78 -7.42
C TRP A 124 19.09 -3.99 -6.02
N VAL A 125 18.28 -4.59 -5.13
CA VAL A 125 18.68 -4.88 -3.76
C VAL A 125 18.42 -6.34 -3.39
N ARG A 126 19.34 -6.91 -2.63
CA ARG A 126 19.15 -8.22 -2.00
C ARG A 126 18.19 -8.07 -0.82
N TYR A 127 16.90 -8.01 -1.11
CA TYR A 127 15.85 -7.73 -0.12
C TYR A 127 15.75 -8.78 1.01
N TRP A 128 16.41 -9.92 0.88
CA TRP A 128 16.61 -10.91 1.95
C TRP A 128 17.76 -10.56 2.90
N ASP A 129 18.58 -9.55 2.59
CA ASP A 129 19.66 -9.10 3.45
C ASP A 129 19.13 -8.22 4.58
N HIS A 130 19.57 -8.53 5.81
CA HIS A 130 19.14 -7.79 7.00
C HIS A 130 19.53 -6.31 6.97
N GLY A 131 20.62 -5.95 6.27
CA GLY A 131 21.06 -4.57 6.12
C GLY A 131 20.05 -3.73 5.32
N TRP A 132 19.46 -4.30 4.26
CA TRP A 132 18.37 -3.67 3.53
C TRP A 132 17.08 -3.67 4.33
N GLN A 133 16.71 -4.80 4.92
CA GLN A 133 15.51 -4.92 5.74
C GLN A 133 15.47 -3.88 6.87
N ALA A 134 16.62 -3.62 7.52
CA ALA A 134 16.72 -2.61 8.58
C ALA A 134 16.50 -1.16 8.09
N ILE A 135 16.76 -0.88 6.82
CA ILE A 135 16.41 0.41 6.19
C ILE A 135 14.90 0.52 6.00
N ILE A 136 14.25 -0.61 5.66
CA ILE A 136 12.83 -0.64 5.33
C ILE A 136 11.96 -0.63 6.58
N TYR A 137 12.23 -1.48 7.58
CA TYR A 137 11.43 -1.55 8.81
C TYR A 137 12.25 -2.00 10.02
N GLY A 138 11.74 -1.81 11.23
CA GLY A 138 12.32 -2.36 12.46
C GLY A 138 12.96 -1.34 13.39
N SER A 139 12.95 -0.06 13.04
CA SER A 139 13.44 1.02 13.92
C SER A 139 12.72 2.35 13.62
N PRO A 140 12.71 3.31 14.56
CA PRO A 140 12.09 4.63 14.34
C PRO A 140 12.68 5.41 13.15
N GLU A 141 13.88 5.09 12.73
CA GLU A 141 14.55 5.70 11.59
C GLU A 141 14.24 5.01 10.27
N SER A 142 13.62 3.83 10.30
CA SER A 142 13.31 3.05 9.11
C SER A 142 12.24 3.71 8.23
N TYR A 143 12.16 3.29 6.97
CA TYR A 143 11.26 3.92 6.01
C TYR A 143 9.79 3.72 6.39
N LEU A 144 9.41 2.50 6.78
CA LEU A 144 8.04 2.17 7.17
C LEU A 144 7.61 2.93 8.44
N ASP A 145 8.49 3.06 9.43
CA ASP A 145 8.20 3.82 10.65
C ASP A 145 7.96 5.29 10.34
N ARG A 146 8.78 5.90 9.49
CA ARG A 146 8.56 7.30 9.04
C ARG A 146 7.23 7.46 8.31
N ILE A 147 6.81 6.47 7.51
CA ILE A 147 5.51 6.48 6.85
C ILE A 147 4.37 6.43 7.87
N MET A 148 4.46 5.54 8.86
CA MET A 148 3.48 5.45 9.95
C MET A 148 3.42 6.73 10.79
N ASP A 149 4.58 7.32 11.10
CA ASP A 149 4.67 8.59 11.84
C ASP A 149 4.06 9.76 11.08
N LEU A 150 4.14 9.76 9.75
CA LEU A 150 3.47 10.75 8.90
C LEU A 150 1.95 10.54 8.83
N GLY A 151 1.43 9.45 9.35
CA GLY A 151 -0.01 9.21 9.49
C GLY A 151 -0.67 8.56 8.26
N PHE A 152 0.09 7.92 7.38
CA PHE A 152 -0.48 7.12 6.29
C PHE A 152 -1.26 5.91 6.83
N ASP A 153 -2.28 5.48 6.11
CA ASP A 153 -3.14 4.35 6.47
C ASP A 153 -2.56 3.00 6.00
N GLY A 154 -1.54 3.04 5.15
CA GLY A 154 -0.90 1.85 4.61
C GLY A 154 0.21 2.19 3.63
N VAL A 155 0.74 1.14 3.03
CA VAL A 155 1.79 1.21 2.01
C VAL A 155 1.37 0.54 0.70
N TYR A 156 1.84 1.12 -0.40
CA TYR A 156 1.77 0.58 -1.74
C TYR A 156 3.19 0.20 -2.14
N LEU A 157 3.45 -1.12 -2.19
CA LEU A 157 4.80 -1.68 -2.27
C LEU A 157 5.18 -1.97 -3.71
N ASP A 158 6.13 -1.21 -4.22
CA ASP A 158 6.66 -1.42 -5.55
C ASP A 158 7.87 -2.36 -5.56
N ARG A 159 8.17 -2.92 -6.73
CA ARG A 159 9.26 -3.87 -6.99
C ARG A 159 9.17 -5.17 -6.17
N VAL A 160 7.95 -5.58 -5.88
CA VAL A 160 7.71 -6.92 -5.33
C VAL A 160 8.11 -7.98 -6.36
N ASP A 161 7.97 -7.70 -7.64
CA ASP A 161 8.40 -8.53 -8.77
C ASP A 161 9.94 -8.67 -8.91
N ALA A 162 10.72 -7.96 -8.12
CA ALA A 162 12.19 -8.07 -8.10
C ALA A 162 12.69 -9.52 -7.87
N TYR A 163 11.86 -10.40 -7.32
CA TYR A 163 12.23 -11.81 -7.17
C TYR A 163 12.50 -12.48 -8.53
N VAL A 164 11.79 -12.09 -9.59
CA VAL A 164 11.98 -12.63 -10.94
C VAL A 164 13.41 -12.35 -11.42
N TYR A 165 13.89 -11.11 -11.23
CA TYR A 165 15.27 -10.73 -11.55
C TYR A 165 16.30 -11.65 -10.89
N TYR A 166 16.10 -12.03 -9.63
CA TYR A 166 17.04 -12.92 -8.91
C TYR A 166 16.84 -14.40 -9.23
N GLU A 167 15.62 -14.85 -9.53
CA GLU A 167 15.36 -16.22 -9.99
C GLU A 167 16.03 -16.52 -11.32
N GLU A 168 15.98 -15.59 -12.27
CA GLU A 168 16.67 -15.65 -13.55
C GLU A 168 18.19 -15.76 -13.39
N ARG A 169 18.73 -15.22 -12.28
CA ARG A 169 20.13 -15.30 -11.89
C ARG A 169 20.45 -16.50 -10.98
N GLY A 170 19.51 -17.42 -10.85
CA GLY A 170 19.68 -18.71 -10.19
C GLY A 170 19.32 -18.77 -8.70
N ARG A 171 18.76 -17.71 -8.12
CA ARG A 171 18.32 -17.71 -6.72
C ARG A 171 16.92 -18.32 -6.59
N LYS A 172 16.85 -19.63 -6.42
CA LYS A 172 15.59 -20.39 -6.37
C LYS A 172 14.67 -20.06 -5.19
N THR A 173 15.16 -19.37 -4.16
CA THR A 173 14.42 -18.98 -2.96
C THR A 173 13.87 -17.55 -3.03
N ALA A 174 14.14 -16.81 -4.12
CA ALA A 174 13.84 -15.39 -4.22
C ALA A 174 12.35 -15.06 -3.98
N ALA A 175 11.42 -15.79 -4.62
CA ALA A 175 9.98 -15.58 -4.41
C ALA A 175 9.58 -15.77 -2.93
N GLN A 176 10.03 -16.87 -2.29
CA GLN A 176 9.74 -17.12 -0.87
C GLN A 176 10.33 -16.03 0.05
N GLU A 177 11.51 -15.53 -0.28
CA GLU A 177 12.18 -14.47 0.49
C GLU A 177 11.45 -13.14 0.36
N MET A 178 10.92 -12.79 -0.83
CA MET A 178 10.08 -11.61 -1.03
C MET A 178 8.77 -11.74 -0.24
N VAL A 179 8.12 -12.88 -0.32
CA VAL A 179 6.91 -13.19 0.46
C VAL A 179 7.17 -13.01 1.97
N ASN A 180 8.24 -13.59 2.49
CA ASN A 180 8.60 -13.46 3.90
C ASN A 180 8.88 -12.00 4.29
N PHE A 181 9.49 -11.23 3.41
CA PHE A 181 9.79 -9.82 3.64
C PHE A 181 8.51 -8.99 3.73
N VAL A 182 7.55 -9.17 2.81
CA VAL A 182 6.27 -8.47 2.83
C VAL A 182 5.44 -8.87 4.06
N ILE A 183 5.40 -10.16 4.40
CA ILE A 183 4.69 -10.64 5.60
C ILE A 183 5.29 -9.99 6.86
N GLY A 184 6.62 -10.01 7.00
CA GLY A 184 7.30 -9.40 8.16
C GLY A 184 7.03 -7.90 8.29
N MET A 185 6.98 -7.17 7.17
CA MET A 185 6.60 -5.75 7.16
C MET A 185 5.16 -5.53 7.62
N ALA A 186 4.22 -6.35 7.13
CA ALA A 186 2.80 -6.25 7.47
C ALA A 186 2.55 -6.55 8.96
N GLU A 187 3.16 -7.59 9.50
CA GLU A 187 3.09 -7.95 10.91
C GLU A 187 3.65 -6.82 11.79
N TYR A 188 4.85 -6.34 11.46
CA TYR A 188 5.50 -5.23 12.18
C TYR A 188 4.66 -3.95 12.19
N ALA A 189 4.08 -3.57 11.05
CA ALA A 189 3.24 -2.39 10.97
C ALA A 189 1.95 -2.54 11.79
N ARG A 190 1.31 -3.71 11.73
CA ARG A 190 0.02 -3.99 12.40
C ARG A 190 0.15 -4.16 13.91
N GLU A 191 1.31 -4.51 14.43
CA GLU A 191 1.57 -4.45 15.88
C GLU A 191 1.38 -3.03 16.43
N ARG A 192 1.62 -1.99 15.64
CA ARG A 192 1.50 -0.56 15.99
C ARG A 192 0.19 0.05 15.51
N HIS A 193 -0.24 -0.33 14.32
CA HIS A 193 -1.42 0.18 13.63
C HIS A 193 -2.25 -1.01 13.09
N PRO A 194 -3.14 -1.63 13.89
CA PRO A 194 -3.83 -2.88 13.54
C PRO A 194 -4.58 -2.87 12.20
N GLY A 195 -5.04 -1.69 11.74
CA GLY A 195 -5.71 -1.53 10.45
C GLY A 195 -4.79 -1.18 9.28
N PHE A 196 -3.46 -1.21 9.45
CA PHE A 196 -2.51 -0.76 8.42
C PHE A 196 -2.58 -1.60 7.16
N GLY A 197 -2.85 -0.93 6.00
CA GLY A 197 -2.97 -1.55 4.70
C GLY A 197 -1.61 -1.90 4.07
N VAL A 198 -1.54 -3.05 3.41
CA VAL A 198 -0.35 -3.48 2.65
C VAL A 198 -0.80 -3.94 1.28
N PHE A 199 -0.36 -3.21 0.26
CA PHE A 199 -0.72 -3.42 -1.14
C PHE A 199 0.55 -3.62 -1.98
N PRO A 200 0.94 -4.86 -2.31
CA PRO A 200 1.98 -5.10 -3.31
C PRO A 200 1.54 -4.61 -4.68
N GLN A 201 2.49 -4.16 -5.51
CA GLN A 201 2.27 -3.84 -6.91
C GLN A 201 2.83 -4.97 -7.78
N ASN A 202 2.01 -5.46 -8.71
CA ASN A 202 2.33 -6.59 -9.60
C ASN A 202 2.66 -7.90 -8.84
N ALA A 203 3.26 -8.88 -9.51
CA ALA A 203 3.56 -10.19 -8.92
C ALA A 203 2.32 -10.91 -8.33
N GLU A 204 1.19 -10.79 -8.99
CA GLU A 204 -0.09 -11.32 -8.56
C GLU A 204 -0.11 -12.83 -8.33
N GLU A 205 0.79 -13.57 -8.99
CA GLU A 205 0.96 -15.02 -8.84
C GLU A 205 1.45 -15.43 -7.44
N LEU A 206 2.10 -14.52 -6.70
CA LEU A 206 2.52 -14.80 -5.33
C LEU A 206 1.33 -15.07 -4.40
N GLY A 207 0.16 -14.48 -4.65
CA GLY A 207 -1.04 -14.70 -3.85
C GLY A 207 -1.46 -16.18 -3.82
N PRO A 208 -1.85 -16.79 -4.95
CA PRO A 208 -2.23 -18.19 -4.98
C PRO A 208 -1.08 -19.18 -4.72
N LEU A 209 0.17 -18.81 -5.01
CA LEU A 209 1.33 -19.66 -4.72
C LEU A 209 1.68 -19.71 -3.22
N PHE A 210 1.38 -18.66 -2.48
CA PHE A 210 1.70 -18.53 -1.06
C PHE A 210 0.47 -18.10 -0.26
N PRO A 211 -0.39 -19.02 0.20
CA PRO A 211 -1.65 -18.67 0.89
C PRO A 211 -1.48 -17.73 2.08
N GLY A 212 -0.43 -17.90 2.89
CA GLY A 212 -0.13 -17.00 4.02
C GLY A 212 0.19 -15.56 3.57
N TYR A 213 0.76 -15.38 2.38
CA TYR A 213 0.94 -14.06 1.79
C TYR A 213 -0.40 -13.44 1.41
N LEU A 214 -1.23 -14.18 0.68
CA LEU A 214 -2.56 -13.72 0.29
C LEU A 214 -3.42 -13.37 1.52
N GLU A 215 -3.35 -14.17 2.59
CA GLU A 215 -4.06 -13.87 3.85
C GLU A 215 -3.55 -12.58 4.48
N THR A 216 -2.25 -12.34 4.43
CA THR A 216 -1.59 -11.21 5.11
C THR A 216 -1.83 -9.87 4.42
N VAL A 217 -1.75 -9.79 3.09
CA VAL A 217 -1.89 -8.52 2.36
C VAL A 217 -3.34 -8.04 2.32
N THR A 218 -3.53 -6.73 2.20
CA THR A 218 -4.85 -6.10 2.19
C THR A 218 -5.51 -6.17 0.81
N GLY A 219 -4.71 -5.99 -0.21
CA GLY A 219 -5.11 -6.00 -1.62
C GLY A 219 -3.87 -6.03 -2.50
N ILE A 220 -4.04 -5.75 -3.77
CA ILE A 220 -2.98 -5.69 -4.78
C ILE A 220 -3.24 -4.55 -5.76
N GLY A 221 -2.17 -3.92 -6.26
CA GLY A 221 -2.24 -3.07 -7.43
C GLY A 221 -1.56 -3.75 -8.62
N VAL A 222 -2.12 -3.62 -9.83
CA VAL A 222 -1.51 -4.17 -11.03
C VAL A 222 -1.53 -3.15 -12.16
N GLU A 223 -0.43 -3.06 -12.88
CA GLU A 223 -0.28 -2.14 -14.00
C GLU A 223 -0.44 -2.86 -15.34
N ASP A 224 -0.82 -2.08 -16.36
CA ASP A 224 -0.86 -2.52 -17.76
C ASP A 224 -1.81 -3.71 -18.03
N LEU A 225 -2.85 -3.91 -17.21
CA LEU A 225 -3.70 -5.09 -17.34
C LEU A 225 -4.43 -5.15 -18.69
N TYR A 226 -4.96 -4.03 -19.12
CA TYR A 226 -5.72 -3.89 -20.38
C TYR A 226 -4.99 -3.06 -21.42
N TYR A 227 -4.30 -2.00 -21.00
CA TYR A 227 -3.61 -1.04 -21.86
C TYR A 227 -2.32 -0.54 -21.22
N GLY A 228 -1.23 -0.48 -21.99
CA GLY A 228 0.06 0.04 -21.54
C GLY A 228 1.24 -0.90 -21.87
N TYR A 229 0.98 -2.15 -22.15
CA TYR A 229 2.00 -3.14 -22.51
C TYR A 229 1.81 -3.63 -23.95
N PRO A 230 2.87 -3.67 -24.81
CA PRO A 230 4.26 -3.34 -24.51
C PRO A 230 4.56 -1.82 -24.48
N ARG A 231 3.60 -0.96 -24.81
CA ARG A 231 3.76 0.49 -24.83
C ARG A 231 2.46 1.19 -24.45
N ASP A 232 2.58 2.39 -23.90
CA ASP A 232 1.45 3.26 -23.59
C ASP A 232 0.52 3.40 -24.79
N HIS A 233 -0.79 3.43 -24.54
CA HIS A 233 -1.86 3.49 -25.55
C HIS A 233 -2.02 2.23 -26.42
N GLU A 234 -1.26 1.17 -26.19
CA GLU A 234 -1.45 -0.10 -26.87
C GLU A 234 -2.25 -1.07 -26.01
N PRO A 235 -3.15 -1.88 -26.61
CA PRO A 235 -3.79 -2.96 -25.88
C PRO A 235 -2.77 -3.99 -25.42
N SER A 236 -2.87 -4.38 -24.17
CA SER A 236 -2.06 -5.48 -23.65
C SER A 236 -2.43 -6.81 -24.34
N PRO A 237 -1.47 -7.73 -24.55
CA PRO A 237 -1.73 -8.95 -25.29
C PRO A 237 -2.83 -9.79 -24.66
N THR A 238 -3.85 -10.18 -25.41
CA THR A 238 -5.07 -10.82 -24.89
C THR A 238 -4.77 -12.06 -24.03
N GLY A 239 -3.83 -12.91 -24.45
CA GLY A 239 -3.46 -14.12 -23.70
C GLY A 239 -2.79 -13.80 -22.36
N TRP A 240 -1.96 -12.76 -22.32
CA TRP A 240 -1.31 -12.26 -21.13
C TRP A 240 -2.34 -11.65 -20.16
N THR A 241 -3.24 -10.80 -20.65
CA THR A 241 -4.35 -10.24 -19.87
C THR A 241 -5.22 -11.36 -19.26
N ALA A 242 -5.63 -12.33 -20.07
CA ALA A 242 -6.49 -13.43 -19.60
C ALA A 242 -5.83 -14.28 -18.49
N GLN A 243 -4.52 -14.49 -18.56
CA GLN A 243 -3.78 -15.20 -17.51
C GLN A 243 -3.77 -14.39 -16.20
N ARG A 244 -3.50 -13.09 -16.27
CA ARG A 244 -3.51 -12.20 -15.11
C ARG A 244 -4.90 -12.08 -14.50
N GLU A 245 -5.94 -11.89 -15.31
CA GLU A 245 -7.33 -11.89 -14.86
C GLU A 245 -7.67 -13.16 -14.07
N ALA A 246 -7.30 -14.34 -14.58
CA ALA A 246 -7.57 -15.61 -13.90
C ALA A 246 -6.87 -15.73 -12.52
N ILE A 247 -5.74 -15.07 -12.34
CA ILE A 247 -5.03 -14.98 -11.05
C ILE A 247 -5.72 -13.95 -10.16
N LEU A 248 -6.01 -12.75 -10.67
CA LEU A 248 -6.63 -11.65 -9.92
C LEU A 248 -8.06 -11.98 -9.44
N ASP A 249 -8.81 -12.77 -10.19
CA ASP A 249 -10.11 -13.30 -9.76
C ASP A 249 -10.00 -14.14 -8.48
N GLN A 250 -8.86 -14.81 -8.24
CA GLN A 250 -8.62 -15.53 -6.99
C GLN A 250 -8.37 -14.56 -5.82
N TRP A 251 -7.78 -13.40 -6.07
CA TRP A 251 -7.63 -12.34 -5.06
C TRP A 251 -9.00 -11.79 -4.66
N VAL A 252 -9.86 -11.47 -5.63
CA VAL A 252 -11.24 -11.04 -5.36
C VAL A 252 -12.01 -12.11 -4.59
N ALA A 253 -11.92 -13.38 -5.00
CA ALA A 253 -12.57 -14.49 -4.32
C ALA A 253 -12.08 -14.68 -2.87
N ALA A 254 -10.83 -14.28 -2.58
CA ALA A 254 -10.26 -14.24 -1.24
C ALA A 254 -10.64 -12.97 -0.44
N GLY A 255 -11.51 -12.10 -0.97
CA GLY A 255 -11.93 -10.86 -0.33
C GLY A 255 -10.85 -9.77 -0.32
N LYS A 256 -9.95 -9.77 -1.31
CA LYS A 256 -8.89 -8.77 -1.44
C LYS A 256 -9.27 -7.68 -2.43
N LEU A 257 -8.91 -6.43 -2.11
CA LEU A 257 -9.07 -5.31 -3.02
C LEU A 257 -8.07 -5.43 -4.18
N VAL A 258 -8.55 -5.35 -5.42
CA VAL A 258 -7.72 -5.36 -6.64
C VAL A 258 -7.81 -3.99 -7.29
N LEU A 259 -6.69 -3.28 -7.36
CA LEU A 259 -6.54 -1.97 -8.00
C LEU A 259 -5.88 -2.20 -9.38
N THR A 260 -6.46 -1.68 -10.46
CA THR A 260 -5.85 -1.79 -11.79
C THR A 260 -5.45 -0.43 -12.32
N ILE A 261 -4.25 -0.35 -12.86
CA ILE A 261 -3.69 0.88 -13.44
C ILE A 261 -3.40 0.63 -14.91
N ASP A 262 -4.05 1.39 -15.80
CA ASP A 262 -3.83 1.29 -17.24
C ASP A 262 -3.33 2.62 -17.82
N TYR A 263 -2.43 2.54 -18.79
CA TYR A 263 -1.73 3.71 -19.33
C TYR A 263 -2.20 4.04 -20.74
N THR A 264 -3.33 4.75 -20.81
CA THR A 264 -3.86 5.28 -22.06
C THR A 264 -4.52 6.65 -21.87
N ARG A 265 -4.64 7.39 -22.98
CA ARG A 265 -5.44 8.63 -23.05
C ARG A 265 -6.47 8.56 -24.19
N VAL A 266 -6.61 7.42 -24.83
CA VAL A 266 -7.61 7.17 -25.87
C VAL A 266 -8.96 6.93 -25.19
N PRO A 267 -9.99 7.75 -25.48
CA PRO A 267 -11.27 7.68 -24.73
C PRO A 267 -11.90 6.29 -24.76
N GLU A 268 -11.94 5.64 -25.92
CA GLU A 268 -12.56 4.32 -26.10
C GLU A 268 -11.81 3.22 -25.32
N GLN A 269 -10.47 3.34 -25.20
CA GLN A 269 -9.65 2.41 -24.42
C GLN A 269 -9.83 2.66 -22.90
N LEU A 270 -10.00 3.94 -22.51
CA LEU A 270 -10.29 4.31 -21.14
C LEU A 270 -11.62 3.70 -20.70
N ASP A 271 -12.68 3.90 -21.47
CA ASP A 271 -14.01 3.34 -21.18
C ASP A 271 -13.97 1.80 -21.13
N ASP A 272 -13.25 1.15 -22.04
CA ASP A 272 -13.07 -0.32 -22.06
C ASP A 272 -12.33 -0.82 -20.81
N ALA A 273 -11.25 -0.15 -20.40
CA ALA A 273 -10.48 -0.53 -19.19
C ALA A 273 -11.36 -0.45 -17.94
N TYR A 274 -12.10 0.65 -17.75
CA TYR A 274 -13.03 0.79 -16.63
C TYR A 274 -14.12 -0.31 -16.67
N ALA A 275 -14.78 -0.51 -17.81
CA ALA A 275 -15.85 -1.49 -17.93
C ALA A 275 -15.37 -2.92 -17.63
N ARG A 276 -14.19 -3.31 -18.15
CA ARG A 276 -13.62 -4.65 -17.94
C ARG A 276 -13.20 -4.87 -16.49
N ALA A 277 -12.53 -3.92 -15.87
CA ALA A 277 -12.10 -4.00 -14.48
C ALA A 277 -13.31 -4.10 -13.54
N GLN A 278 -14.27 -3.19 -13.67
CA GLN A 278 -15.48 -3.17 -12.83
C GLN A 278 -16.32 -4.45 -12.98
N ALA A 279 -16.42 -5.00 -14.18
CA ALA A 279 -17.15 -6.27 -14.41
C ALA A 279 -16.54 -7.46 -13.62
N ARG A 280 -15.29 -7.36 -13.18
CA ARG A 280 -14.58 -8.36 -12.35
C ARG A 280 -14.50 -8.00 -10.87
N GLY A 281 -15.05 -6.85 -10.47
CA GLY A 281 -14.94 -6.35 -9.10
C GLY A 281 -13.55 -5.75 -8.79
N TYR A 282 -12.80 -5.32 -9.81
CA TYR A 282 -11.57 -4.56 -9.64
C TYR A 282 -11.90 -3.08 -9.60
N VAL A 283 -11.05 -2.30 -8.95
CA VAL A 283 -11.14 -0.83 -8.91
C VAL A 283 -10.14 -0.25 -9.91
N PRO A 284 -10.59 0.36 -11.02
CA PRO A 284 -9.73 0.86 -12.08
C PRO A 284 -9.25 2.29 -11.87
N PHE A 285 -8.05 2.58 -12.36
CA PHE A 285 -7.55 3.93 -12.59
C PHE A 285 -6.80 3.99 -13.93
N VAL A 286 -7.24 4.85 -14.83
CA VAL A 286 -6.54 5.06 -16.12
C VAL A 286 -5.80 6.39 -16.08
N THR A 287 -4.51 6.37 -16.43
CA THR A 287 -3.61 7.50 -16.22
C THR A 287 -2.50 7.56 -17.27
N VAL A 288 -1.46 8.32 -16.96
CA VAL A 288 -0.20 8.41 -17.71
C VAL A 288 0.95 7.81 -16.90
N ARG A 289 1.85 7.09 -17.53
CA ARG A 289 2.95 6.35 -16.87
C ARG A 289 3.86 7.22 -15.99
N SER A 290 3.94 8.51 -16.25
CA SER A 290 4.73 9.40 -15.38
C SER A 290 4.14 9.60 -13.98
N LEU A 291 2.86 9.24 -13.76
CA LEU A 291 2.13 9.41 -12.50
C LEU A 291 2.29 10.82 -11.89
N GLY A 292 2.42 11.82 -12.75
CA GLY A 292 2.73 13.21 -12.37
C GLY A 292 1.56 14.18 -12.47
N GLN A 293 0.35 13.68 -12.70
CA GLN A 293 -0.84 14.50 -12.93
C GLN A 293 -1.99 14.05 -12.05
N LEU A 294 -2.71 15.01 -11.49
CA LEU A 294 -4.04 14.76 -10.93
C LEU A 294 -5.01 14.56 -12.11
N ILE A 295 -5.44 13.34 -12.32
CA ILE A 295 -6.36 12.97 -13.40
C ILE A 295 -7.74 12.69 -12.79
N ILE A 296 -8.77 13.24 -13.41
CA ILE A 296 -10.17 12.86 -13.24
C ILE A 296 -10.67 12.49 -14.62
N ASN A 297 -11.01 11.23 -14.81
CA ASN A 297 -11.44 10.71 -16.11
C ASN A 297 -12.89 11.06 -16.36
N LYS A 298 -13.16 11.74 -17.48
CA LYS A 298 -14.53 12.14 -17.84
C LYS A 298 -15.41 10.91 -18.07
N GLY A 299 -16.55 10.86 -17.38
CA GLY A 299 -17.49 9.74 -17.38
C GLY A 299 -17.16 8.66 -16.33
N HIS A 300 -16.04 8.86 -15.60
CA HIS A 300 -15.56 7.99 -14.50
C HIS A 300 -15.04 8.87 -13.36
N GLU A 301 -15.75 9.97 -13.10
CA GLU A 301 -15.44 10.86 -11.99
C GLU A 301 -15.62 10.10 -10.67
N PRO A 302 -14.72 10.31 -9.68
CA PRO A 302 -14.89 9.76 -8.34
C PRO A 302 -16.13 10.36 -7.65
N ASP A 303 -16.88 9.55 -6.86
CA ASP A 303 -18.16 9.91 -6.23
C ASP A 303 -18.25 9.61 -4.71
#